data_cbc74e422904ffe5277e9ff1f9ff42cd
#
_entry.id   cbc74e422904ffe5277e9ff1f9ff42cd
#
_cell.length_a   1.000
_cell.length_b   1.000
_cell.length_c   1.000
_cell.angle_alpha   90.00
_cell.angle_beta   90.00
_cell.angle_gamma   90.00
#
_symmetry.space_group_name_H-M   'P 1'
#
loop_
_entity.id
_entity.type
_entity.pdbx_description
1 polymer ?
#
loop_
_entity_poly.entity_id
_entity_poly.type
_entity_poly.pdbx_seq_one_letter_code
_entity_poly.pdbx_strand_id
1 'polypeptide(L)'
;MKQVLTPEDVNLLEKRLEDATKAPWNVIEKEGVDTVWVSPNLDGNPIALFDYHSGEQNRNDAHFIVAAREYMGVMLKEIKELRGRVLELIQSNNLEFQKRMDLQTELNELKKVLNKTYEDK
;
A
#
# COMPACT_ATOMS: atom_id res chain seq x y z
N MET A 1 -14.66 10.73 -3.73
CA MET A 1 -13.27 10.23 -3.76
C MET A 1 -12.99 9.42 -2.50
N LYS A 2 -12.41 8.24 -2.65
CA LYS A 2 -12.01 7.44 -1.49
C LYS A 2 -10.80 8.06 -0.79
N GLN A 3 -10.83 8.11 0.53
CA GLN A 3 -9.71 8.59 1.35
C GLN A 3 -8.86 7.44 1.89
N VAL A 4 -9.39 6.23 1.92
CA VAL A 4 -8.72 5.05 2.44
C VAL A 4 -8.97 3.87 1.50
N LEU A 5 -7.93 3.11 1.21
CA LEU A 5 -8.05 1.87 0.45
C LEU A 5 -8.39 0.72 1.40
N THR A 6 -9.48 0.02 1.10
CA THR A 6 -9.83 -1.21 1.81
C THR A 6 -8.97 -2.38 1.30
N PRO A 7 -8.89 -3.51 2.04
CA PRO A 7 -8.22 -4.70 1.51
C PRO A 7 -8.80 -5.18 0.19
N GLU A 8 -10.12 -5.04 -0.01
CA GLU A 8 -10.80 -5.39 -1.25
C GLU A 8 -10.36 -4.47 -2.40
N ASP A 9 -10.19 -3.17 -2.12
CA ASP A 9 -9.67 -2.22 -3.11
C ASP A 9 -8.27 -2.61 -3.58
N VAL A 10 -7.39 -2.97 -2.65
CA VAL A 10 -6.01 -3.39 -2.96
C VAL A 10 -6.03 -4.66 -3.82
N ASN A 11 -6.84 -5.64 -3.47
CA ASN A 11 -6.98 -6.89 -4.24
C ASN A 11 -7.50 -6.62 -5.65
N LEU A 12 -8.48 -5.72 -5.79
CA LEU A 12 -9.02 -5.33 -7.08
C LEU A 12 -7.96 -4.66 -7.96
N LEU A 13 -7.19 -3.74 -7.38
CA LEU A 13 -6.10 -3.06 -8.10
C LEU A 13 -5.03 -4.04 -8.55
N GLU A 14 -4.66 -5.01 -7.71
CA GLU A 14 -3.71 -6.05 -8.09
C GLU A 14 -4.22 -6.89 -9.27
N LYS A 15 -5.50 -7.25 -9.24
CA LYS A 15 -6.11 -8.01 -10.33
C LYS A 15 -6.11 -7.21 -11.63
N ARG A 16 -6.48 -5.93 -11.56
CA ARG A 16 -6.47 -5.06 -12.73
C ARG A 16 -5.06 -4.88 -13.29
N LEU A 17 -4.08 -4.78 -12.42
CA LEU A 17 -2.68 -4.68 -12.82
C LEU A 17 -2.22 -5.97 -13.52
N GLU A 18 -2.59 -7.13 -13.00
CA GLU A 18 -2.25 -8.43 -13.58
C GLU A 18 -2.92 -8.64 -14.94
N ASP A 19 -4.19 -8.23 -15.07
CA ASP A 19 -4.96 -8.40 -16.29
C ASP A 19 -4.62 -7.35 -17.37
N ALA A 20 -4.00 -6.25 -16.99
CA ALA A 20 -3.60 -5.22 -17.95
C ALA A 20 -2.46 -5.69 -18.86
N THR A 21 -2.29 -4.99 -19.96
CA THR A 21 -1.17 -5.23 -20.88
C THR A 21 0.15 -5.22 -20.11
N LYS A 22 1.01 -6.19 -20.35
CA LYS A 22 2.27 -6.35 -19.61
C LYS A 22 3.21 -5.16 -19.83
N ALA A 23 3.92 -4.79 -18.78
CA ALA A 23 4.98 -3.79 -18.83
C ALA A 23 6.20 -4.33 -19.61
N PRO A 24 7.06 -3.45 -20.12
CA PRO A 24 7.01 -2.00 -19.96
C PRO A 24 6.03 -1.34 -20.92
N TRP A 25 5.50 -0.20 -20.49
CA TRP A 25 4.77 0.71 -21.37
C TRP A 25 5.69 1.86 -21.75
N ASN A 26 5.61 2.31 -22.98
CA ASN A 26 6.48 3.34 -23.52
C ASN A 26 5.67 4.54 -24.00
N VAL A 27 6.19 5.73 -23.77
CA VAL A 27 5.63 6.95 -24.35
C VAL A 27 6.26 7.13 -25.72
N ILE A 28 5.42 7.30 -26.75
CA ILE A 28 5.84 7.52 -28.13
C ILE A 28 5.41 8.91 -28.54
N GLU A 29 6.38 9.72 -28.90
CA GLU A 29 6.20 11.09 -29.40
C GLU A 29 6.73 11.17 -30.83
N LYS A 30 6.05 11.99 -31.65
CA LYS A 30 6.51 12.28 -32.99
C LYS A 30 6.68 13.79 -33.14
N GLU A 31 7.77 14.19 -33.76
CA GLU A 31 8.07 15.59 -34.01
C GLU A 31 6.96 16.23 -34.84
N GLY A 32 6.54 17.43 -34.42
CA GLY A 32 5.49 18.19 -35.11
C GLY A 32 4.06 17.68 -34.92
N VAL A 33 3.87 16.69 -34.04
CA VAL A 33 2.55 16.14 -33.74
C VAL A 33 2.25 16.29 -32.24
N ASP A 34 1.08 16.84 -31.92
CA ASP A 34 0.64 17.02 -30.55
C ASP A 34 0.12 15.74 -29.89
N THR A 35 -0.28 14.78 -30.71
CA THR A 35 -0.74 13.47 -30.24
C THR A 35 0.42 12.67 -29.66
N VAL A 36 0.18 12.05 -28.50
CA VAL A 36 1.15 11.21 -27.81
C VAL A 36 0.53 9.84 -27.57
N TRP A 37 1.30 8.79 -27.84
CA TRP A 37 0.86 7.42 -27.69
C TRP A 37 1.54 6.73 -26.52
N VAL A 38 0.86 5.77 -25.94
CA VAL A 38 1.43 4.82 -24.99
C VAL A 38 1.32 3.43 -25.59
N SER A 39 2.43 2.73 -25.68
CA SER A 39 2.48 1.41 -26.33
C SER A 39 3.39 0.46 -25.56
N PRO A 40 3.09 -0.86 -25.53
CA PRO A 40 3.99 -1.84 -24.93
C PRO A 40 5.25 -2.08 -25.77
N ASN A 41 5.18 -1.75 -27.06
CA ASN A 41 6.29 -1.88 -27.99
C ASN A 41 6.47 -0.57 -28.76
N LEU A 42 7.67 -0.29 -29.19
CA LEU A 42 7.97 0.93 -29.97
C LEU A 42 7.23 0.96 -31.30
N ASP A 43 6.93 -0.20 -31.87
CA ASP A 43 6.28 -0.35 -33.17
C ASP A 43 4.88 -0.97 -33.09
N GLY A 44 4.35 -1.20 -31.87
CA GLY A 44 3.08 -1.89 -31.68
C GLY A 44 1.88 -0.98 -31.69
N ASN A 45 0.70 -1.61 -31.59
CA ASN A 45 -0.54 -0.88 -31.44
C ASN A 45 -0.57 -0.17 -30.08
N PRO A 46 -1.01 1.09 -30.05
CA PRO A 46 -1.05 1.83 -28.81
C PRO A 46 -2.09 1.26 -27.82
N ILE A 47 -1.76 1.31 -26.53
CA ILE A 47 -2.68 1.03 -25.44
C ILE A 47 -3.57 2.23 -25.20
N ALA A 48 -3.00 3.43 -25.33
CA ALA A 48 -3.68 4.69 -25.09
C ALA A 48 -3.17 5.76 -26.04
N LEU A 49 -4.01 6.74 -26.27
CA LEU A 49 -3.73 7.84 -27.18
C LEU A 49 -4.22 9.14 -26.51
N PHE A 50 -3.35 10.14 -26.49
CA PHE A 50 -3.62 11.43 -25.88
C PHE A 50 -3.55 12.52 -26.94
N ASP A 51 -4.69 13.06 -27.30
CA ASP A 51 -4.79 14.10 -28.34
C ASP A 51 -5.76 15.23 -28.01
N TYR A 52 -6.36 15.20 -26.82
CA TYR A 52 -7.39 16.15 -26.42
C TYR A 52 -6.83 17.53 -26.05
N HIS A 53 -5.62 17.56 -25.48
CA HIS A 53 -4.97 18.78 -25.01
C HIS A 53 -3.81 19.23 -25.89
N SER A 54 -3.05 20.22 -25.43
CA SER A 54 -1.80 20.60 -26.07
C SER A 54 -0.78 19.45 -26.02
N GLY A 55 0.24 19.50 -26.88
CA GLY A 55 1.30 18.50 -26.90
C GLY A 55 1.97 18.33 -25.54
N GLU A 56 2.19 19.43 -24.81
CA GLU A 56 2.79 19.38 -23.47
C GLU A 56 1.89 18.62 -22.47
N GLN A 57 0.61 18.93 -22.43
CA GLN A 57 -0.33 18.27 -21.54
C GLN A 57 -0.50 16.80 -21.92
N ASN A 58 -0.58 16.49 -23.19
CA ASN A 58 -0.66 15.12 -23.67
C ASN A 58 0.56 14.30 -23.24
N ARG A 59 1.77 14.88 -23.33
CA ARG A 59 3.00 14.24 -22.85
C ARG A 59 2.95 13.97 -21.35
N ASN A 60 2.53 14.96 -20.57
CA ASN A 60 2.43 14.84 -19.12
C ASN A 60 1.47 13.72 -18.72
N ASP A 61 0.32 13.64 -19.36
CA ASP A 61 -0.68 12.60 -19.10
C ASP A 61 -0.14 11.20 -19.46
N ALA A 62 0.53 11.10 -20.60
CA ALA A 62 1.11 9.83 -21.05
C ALA A 62 2.22 9.36 -20.10
N HIS A 63 3.11 10.24 -19.70
CA HIS A 63 4.18 9.91 -18.73
C HIS A 63 3.62 9.53 -17.36
N PHE A 64 2.56 10.20 -16.92
CA PHE A 64 1.90 9.83 -15.67
C PHE A 64 1.35 8.41 -15.71
N ILE A 65 0.67 8.03 -16.78
CA ILE A 65 0.09 6.69 -16.92
C ILE A 65 1.17 5.63 -16.99
N VAL A 66 2.26 5.88 -17.71
CA VAL A 66 3.39 4.95 -17.77
C VAL A 66 4.04 4.78 -16.41
N ALA A 67 4.25 5.87 -15.68
CA ALA A 67 4.78 5.82 -14.32
C ALA A 67 3.85 5.06 -13.38
N ALA A 68 2.54 5.31 -13.46
CA ALA A 68 1.55 4.59 -12.66
C ALA A 68 1.61 3.08 -12.93
N ARG A 69 1.73 2.68 -14.18
CA ARG A 69 1.86 1.27 -14.55
C ARG A 69 3.13 0.64 -13.97
N GLU A 70 4.22 1.37 -14.03
CA GLU A 70 5.53 0.87 -13.56
C GLU A 70 5.56 0.69 -12.04
N TYR A 71 5.04 1.67 -11.31
CA TYR A 71 5.20 1.71 -9.85
C TYR A 71 4.01 1.13 -9.07
N MET A 72 2.86 0.93 -9.71
CA MET A 72 1.67 0.47 -8.99
C MET A 72 1.87 -0.87 -8.27
N GLY A 73 2.54 -1.82 -8.90
CA GLY A 73 2.82 -3.12 -8.30
C GLY A 73 3.66 -3.00 -7.04
N VAL A 74 4.71 -2.16 -7.10
CA VAL A 74 5.60 -1.90 -5.96
C VAL A 74 4.83 -1.21 -4.82
N MET A 75 4.02 -0.19 -5.16
CA MET A 75 3.23 0.53 -4.16
C MET A 75 2.22 -0.38 -3.47
N LEU A 76 1.53 -1.23 -4.20
CA LEU A 76 0.57 -2.18 -3.62
C LEU A 76 1.26 -3.19 -2.71
N LYS A 77 2.42 -3.67 -3.10
CA LYS A 77 3.23 -4.57 -2.28
C LYS A 77 3.66 -3.91 -0.97
N GLU A 78 4.16 -2.67 -1.04
CA GLU A 78 4.55 -1.91 0.14
C GLU A 78 3.37 -1.65 1.08
N ILE A 79 2.20 -1.32 0.53
CA ILE A 79 0.99 -1.13 1.33
C ILE A 79 0.66 -2.41 2.11
N LYS A 80 0.69 -3.56 1.48
CA LYS A 80 0.44 -4.85 2.13
C LYS A 80 1.45 -5.15 3.22
N GLU A 81 2.74 -4.95 2.95
CA GLU A 81 3.81 -5.18 3.90
C GLU A 81 3.69 -4.26 5.12
N LEU A 82 3.44 -2.97 4.90
CA LEU A 82 3.29 -2.00 5.97
C LEU A 82 2.06 -2.29 6.84
N ARG A 83 0.94 -2.65 6.21
CA ARG A 83 -0.28 -3.03 6.94
C ARG A 83 -0.06 -4.30 7.77
N GLY A 84 0.68 -5.28 7.22
CA GLY A 84 1.06 -6.47 7.95
C GLY A 84 1.92 -6.16 9.18
N ARG A 85 2.90 -5.28 9.04
CA ARG A 85 3.74 -4.82 10.16
C ARG A 85 2.93 -4.11 11.24
N VAL A 86 2.00 -3.26 10.84
CA VAL A 86 1.11 -2.56 11.79
C VAL A 86 0.32 -3.57 12.60
N LEU A 87 -0.26 -4.59 11.96
CA LEU A 87 -1.00 -5.65 12.65
C LEU A 87 -0.11 -6.42 13.63
N GLU A 88 1.10 -6.77 13.23
CA GLU A 88 2.07 -7.45 14.10
C GLU A 88 2.42 -6.61 15.32
N LEU A 89 2.64 -5.31 15.13
CA LEU A 89 2.94 -4.39 16.23
C LEU A 89 1.76 -4.25 17.20
N ILE A 90 0.54 -4.19 16.68
CA ILE A 90 -0.67 -4.14 17.51
C ILE A 90 -0.78 -5.40 18.36
N GLN A 91 -0.58 -6.57 17.76
CA GLN A 91 -0.63 -7.86 18.46
C GLN A 91 0.46 -7.94 19.53
N SER A 92 1.68 -7.52 19.21
CA SER A 92 2.79 -7.49 20.16
C SER A 92 2.52 -6.58 21.34
N ASN A 93 2.00 -5.37 21.08
CA ASN A 93 1.64 -4.43 22.14
C ASN A 93 0.53 -4.98 23.03
N ASN A 94 -0.45 -5.66 22.45
CA ASN A 94 -1.54 -6.28 23.22
C ASN A 94 -1.01 -7.40 24.12
N LEU A 95 -0.08 -8.22 23.65
CA LEU A 95 0.57 -9.25 24.44
C LEU A 95 1.37 -8.67 25.60
N GLU A 96 2.13 -7.61 25.34
CA GLU A 96 2.88 -6.92 26.41
C GLU A 96 1.96 -6.33 27.45
N PHE A 97 0.89 -5.69 27.03
CA PHE A 97 -0.12 -5.15 27.92
C PHE A 97 -0.71 -6.24 28.81
N GLN A 98 -1.09 -7.38 28.22
CA GLN A 98 -1.64 -8.51 28.99
C GLN A 98 -0.63 -9.05 29.99
N LYS A 99 0.63 -9.19 29.63
CA LYS A 99 1.69 -9.61 30.55
C LYS A 99 1.85 -8.65 31.72
N ARG A 100 1.81 -7.35 31.46
CA ARG A 100 1.87 -6.33 32.51
C ARG A 100 0.69 -6.43 33.47
N MET A 101 -0.51 -6.67 32.93
CA MET A 101 -1.71 -6.83 33.77
C MET A 101 -1.63 -8.09 34.62
N ASP A 102 -1.15 -9.20 34.07
CA ASP A 102 -0.97 -10.44 34.81
C ASP A 102 0.05 -10.28 35.94
N LEU A 103 1.19 -9.65 35.67
CA LEU A 103 2.21 -9.36 36.68
C LEU A 103 1.69 -8.45 37.79
N GLN A 104 0.88 -7.46 37.45
CA GLN A 104 0.29 -6.57 38.44
C GLN A 104 -0.69 -7.33 39.34
N THR A 105 -1.47 -8.23 38.78
CA THR A 105 -2.36 -9.09 39.54
C THR A 105 -1.59 -9.97 40.53
N GLU A 106 -0.52 -10.64 40.09
CA GLU A 106 0.34 -11.44 40.94
C GLU A 106 0.98 -10.62 42.06
N LEU A 107 1.45 -9.43 41.73
CA LEU A 107 2.04 -8.53 42.73
C LEU A 107 1.02 -8.13 43.78
N ASN A 108 -0.20 -7.81 43.39
CA ASN A 108 -1.27 -7.47 44.30
C ASN A 108 -1.61 -8.64 45.25
N GLU A 109 -1.66 -9.86 44.73
CA GLU A 109 -1.91 -11.06 45.51
C GLU A 109 -0.79 -11.33 46.53
N LEU A 110 0.48 -11.17 46.12
CA LEU A 110 1.61 -11.30 47.01
C LEU A 110 1.58 -10.26 48.14
N LYS A 111 1.22 -9.02 47.84
CA LYS A 111 1.05 -7.96 48.83
C LYS A 111 -0.02 -8.33 49.87
N LYS A 112 -1.13 -8.91 49.42
CA LYS A 112 -2.21 -9.37 50.32
C LYS A 112 -1.70 -10.47 51.26
N VAL A 113 -0.95 -11.44 50.72
CA VAL A 113 -0.38 -12.53 51.54
C VAL A 113 0.61 -12.00 52.56
N LEU A 114 1.49 -11.09 52.16
CA LEU A 114 2.45 -10.46 53.06
C LEU A 114 1.76 -9.70 54.18
N ASN A 115 0.77 -8.87 53.86
CA ASN A 115 0.02 -8.12 54.87
C ASN A 115 -0.70 -9.04 55.84
N LYS A 116 -1.28 -10.11 55.36
CA LYS A 116 -1.94 -11.10 56.21
C LYS A 116 -0.97 -11.81 57.16
N THR A 117 0.21 -12.14 56.65
CA THR A 117 1.28 -12.76 57.46
C THR A 117 1.75 -11.82 58.56
N TYR A 118 1.88 -10.54 58.28
CA TYR A 118 2.21 -9.54 59.29
C TYR A 118 1.13 -9.29 60.32
N GLU A 119 -0.15 -9.33 59.91
CA GLU A 119 -1.28 -9.17 60.80
C GLU A 119 -1.46 -10.33 61.76
N ASP A 120 -1.08 -11.55 61.38
CA ASP A 120 -1.18 -12.75 62.21
C ASP A 120 -0.05 -12.88 63.23
N LYS A 121 0.89 -11.92 63.22
CA LYS A 121 1.94 -11.78 64.24
C LYS A 121 1.59 -10.68 65.20
#